data_dcae6a66b8d78bac4d109e5e622fbdfd
#
_entry.id   dcae6a66b8d78bac4d109e5e622fbdfd
#
_cell.length_a   1.000
_cell.length_b   1.000
_cell.length_c   1.000
_cell.angle_alpha   90.00
_cell.angle_beta   90.00
_cell.angle_gamma   90.00
#
_symmetry.space_group_name_H-M   'P 1'
#
loop_
_entity.id
_entity.type
_entity.pdbx_description
1 polymer ?
#
loop_
_entity_poly.entity_id
_entity_poly.type
_entity_poly.pdbx_seq_one_letter_code
_entity_poly.pdbx_strand_id
1 'polypeptide(L)'
;MKNQAELLSSLLDMAEAMLMVGAEVSRVEDTVTRMGFAYGARHMNVFVITSCIMITMGMPEGEDLTQTRRVLMAGGTDFLKLEKFNDLSRRCCAGLVESSAIAGEVREISSLTTGRWRMYLGSVLAAGSFSVFFGGSLLAGGVAALFALLICALQEKLLPISMNQLSFNLLCSVIVGVLTGLCTNFIPVLHLDKIMIGYIMLLIPGMAMTNAVRNVLGGNTISGVMRLIEAVLWAAALALGFMIAMFITGGGLHH
;
A
#
# COMPACT_ATOMS: atom_id res chain seq x y z
N MET A 1 33.34 -6.05 -14.73
CA MET A 1 33.07 -5.77 -13.29
C MET A 1 32.25 -4.50 -13.05
N LYS A 2 32.63 -3.30 -13.54
CA LYS A 2 31.88 -2.06 -13.28
C LYS A 2 30.43 -2.12 -13.83
N ASN A 3 30.28 -2.56 -15.07
CA ASN A 3 28.97 -2.67 -15.73
C ASN A 3 28.05 -3.72 -15.07
N GLN A 4 28.61 -4.79 -14.52
CA GLN A 4 27.89 -5.85 -13.80
C GLN A 4 27.35 -5.34 -12.44
N ALA A 5 28.16 -4.59 -11.69
CA ALA A 5 27.74 -3.98 -10.43
C ALA A 5 26.66 -2.91 -10.62
N GLU A 6 26.74 -2.14 -11.71
CA GLU A 6 25.74 -1.14 -12.08
C GLU A 6 24.40 -1.80 -12.44
N LEU A 7 24.41 -2.88 -13.22
CA LEU A 7 23.22 -3.67 -13.54
C LEU A 7 22.58 -4.24 -12.26
N LEU A 8 23.38 -4.87 -11.39
CA LEU A 8 22.87 -5.43 -10.13
C LEU A 8 22.25 -4.36 -9.23
N SER A 9 22.86 -3.18 -9.15
CA SER A 9 22.30 -2.05 -8.43
C SER A 9 20.96 -1.59 -9.02
N SER A 10 20.85 -1.51 -10.36
CA SER A 10 19.60 -1.14 -11.04
C SER A 10 18.48 -2.16 -10.83
N LEU A 11 18.82 -3.46 -10.79
CA LEU A 11 17.87 -4.51 -10.46
C LEU A 11 17.38 -4.42 -9.00
N LEU A 12 18.28 -4.06 -8.07
CA LEU A 12 17.91 -3.77 -6.69
C LEU A 12 16.99 -2.54 -6.57
N ASP A 13 17.29 -1.46 -7.32
CA ASP A 13 16.43 -0.26 -7.37
C ASP A 13 15.02 -0.61 -7.86
N MET A 14 14.92 -1.46 -8.88
CA MET A 14 13.64 -1.95 -9.38
C MET A 14 12.88 -2.79 -8.34
N ALA A 15 13.58 -3.73 -7.69
CA ALA A 15 13.00 -4.58 -6.64
C ALA A 15 12.47 -3.75 -5.46
N GLU A 16 13.28 -2.81 -4.98
CA GLU A 16 12.91 -1.91 -3.89
C GLU A 16 11.70 -1.06 -4.26
N ALA A 17 11.73 -0.42 -5.44
CA ALA A 17 10.64 0.41 -5.92
C ALA A 17 9.32 -0.38 -6.04
N MET A 18 9.37 -1.62 -6.54
CA MET A 18 8.20 -2.49 -6.62
C MET A 18 7.65 -2.85 -5.23
N LEU A 19 8.51 -3.20 -4.26
CA LEU A 19 8.08 -3.49 -2.89
C LEU A 19 7.45 -2.28 -2.21
N MET A 20 8.06 -1.10 -2.38
CA MET A 20 7.57 0.15 -1.79
C MET A 20 6.17 0.54 -2.29
N VAL A 21 5.80 0.15 -3.50
CA VAL A 21 4.45 0.38 -4.05
C VAL A 21 3.50 -0.79 -3.86
N GLY A 22 3.86 -1.75 -3.03
CA GLY A 22 2.97 -2.83 -2.58
C GLY A 22 2.92 -4.05 -3.50
N ALA A 23 3.95 -4.30 -4.30
CA ALA A 23 4.08 -5.54 -5.06
C ALA A 23 4.16 -6.78 -4.13
N GLU A 24 3.69 -7.92 -4.64
CA GLU A 24 3.88 -9.22 -3.99
C GLU A 24 5.36 -9.64 -4.08
N VAL A 25 5.85 -10.29 -3.03
CA VAL A 25 7.24 -10.76 -2.94
C VAL A 25 7.60 -11.65 -4.12
N SER A 26 6.80 -12.67 -4.38
CA SER A 26 7.03 -13.60 -5.52
C SER A 26 7.08 -12.89 -6.88
N ARG A 27 6.29 -11.84 -7.05
CA ARG A 27 6.28 -11.04 -8.28
C ARG A 27 7.56 -10.23 -8.44
N VAL A 28 8.09 -9.69 -7.34
CA VAL A 28 9.37 -8.97 -7.36
C VAL A 28 10.50 -9.94 -7.72
N GLU A 29 10.56 -11.10 -7.08
CA GLU A 29 11.56 -12.15 -7.34
C GLU A 29 11.54 -12.59 -8.80
N ASP A 30 10.37 -12.93 -9.34
CA ASP A 30 10.18 -13.34 -10.73
C ASP A 30 10.58 -12.23 -11.72
N THR A 31 10.15 -10.99 -11.46
CA THR A 31 10.47 -9.85 -12.32
C THR A 31 11.97 -9.61 -12.41
N VAL A 32 12.64 -9.53 -11.27
CA VAL A 32 14.09 -9.27 -11.20
C VAL A 32 14.90 -10.41 -11.78
N THR A 33 14.46 -11.64 -11.54
CA THR A 33 15.10 -12.85 -12.10
C THR A 33 15.04 -12.83 -13.63
N ARG A 34 13.87 -12.56 -14.22
CA ARG A 34 13.71 -12.47 -15.68
C ARG A 34 14.53 -11.33 -16.28
N MET A 35 14.55 -10.17 -15.63
CA MET A 35 15.35 -9.04 -16.07
C MET A 35 16.85 -9.39 -16.06
N GLY A 36 17.35 -10.01 -14.97
CA GLY A 36 18.74 -10.45 -14.88
C GLY A 36 19.13 -11.38 -16.04
N PHE A 37 18.32 -12.38 -16.32
CA PHE A 37 18.56 -13.28 -17.46
C PHE A 37 18.50 -12.56 -18.81
N ALA A 38 17.58 -11.61 -19.00
CA ALA A 38 17.48 -10.83 -20.23
C ALA A 38 18.74 -9.99 -20.50
N TYR A 39 19.42 -9.56 -19.45
CA TYR A 39 20.71 -8.84 -19.58
C TYR A 39 21.94 -9.76 -19.54
N GLY A 40 21.76 -11.07 -19.73
CA GLY A 40 22.83 -12.03 -19.92
C GLY A 40 23.38 -12.66 -18.65
N ALA A 41 22.70 -12.54 -17.53
CA ALA A 41 23.07 -13.30 -16.33
C ALA A 41 22.98 -14.81 -16.59
N ARG A 42 24.00 -15.56 -16.18
CA ARG A 42 24.02 -17.01 -16.22
C ARG A 42 23.25 -17.64 -15.08
N HIS A 43 23.31 -16.96 -13.93
CA HIS A 43 22.73 -17.41 -12.68
C HIS A 43 22.11 -16.22 -11.94
N MET A 44 20.91 -16.42 -11.42
CA MET A 44 20.19 -15.46 -10.58
C MET A 44 19.65 -16.16 -9.35
N ASN A 45 19.99 -15.65 -8.17
CA ASN A 45 19.36 -16.05 -6.92
C ASN A 45 18.81 -14.78 -6.25
N VAL A 46 17.50 -14.68 -6.23
CA VAL A 46 16.77 -13.51 -5.71
C VAL A 46 15.97 -13.94 -4.50
N PHE A 47 16.28 -13.35 -3.37
CA PHE A 47 15.58 -13.57 -2.11
C PHE A 47 15.01 -12.26 -1.60
N VAL A 48 13.70 -12.22 -1.43
CA VAL A 48 12.97 -11.01 -1.04
C VAL A 48 12.10 -11.29 0.18
N ILE A 49 12.24 -10.45 1.18
CA ILE A 49 11.30 -10.34 2.30
C ILE A 49 10.82 -8.90 2.42
N THR A 50 9.82 -8.65 3.24
CA THR A 50 9.20 -7.31 3.38
C THR A 50 10.19 -6.19 3.72
N SER A 51 11.30 -6.50 4.38
CA SER A 51 12.28 -5.53 4.87
C SER A 51 13.68 -5.66 4.28
N CYS A 52 13.92 -6.67 3.41
CA CYS A 52 15.24 -6.94 2.86
C CYS A 52 15.15 -7.60 1.49
N ILE A 53 16.03 -7.19 0.60
CA ILE A 53 16.24 -7.79 -0.71
C ILE A 53 17.69 -8.24 -0.78
N MET A 54 17.92 -9.47 -1.23
CA MET A 54 19.23 -10.00 -1.52
C MET A 54 19.22 -10.55 -2.94
N ILE A 55 20.15 -10.11 -3.77
CA ILE A 55 20.30 -10.60 -5.15
C ILE A 55 21.75 -11.06 -5.33
N THR A 56 21.90 -12.32 -5.74
CA THR A 56 23.16 -12.86 -6.26
C THR A 56 23.02 -13.05 -7.76
N MET A 57 23.91 -12.43 -8.51
CA MET A 57 23.93 -12.46 -9.98
C MET A 57 25.31 -12.94 -10.45
N GLY A 58 25.33 -14.02 -11.23
CA GLY A 58 26.52 -14.52 -11.91
C GLY A 58 26.42 -14.25 -13.40
N MET A 59 27.49 -13.64 -13.97
CA MET A 59 27.64 -13.46 -15.41
C MET A 59 28.47 -14.59 -16.01
N PRO A 60 28.42 -14.84 -17.35
CA PRO A 60 29.23 -15.87 -18.00
C PRO A 60 30.74 -15.71 -17.76
N GLU A 61 31.18 -14.46 -17.67
CA GLU A 61 32.57 -14.11 -17.37
C GLU A 61 32.61 -13.27 -16.09
N GLY A 62 33.29 -13.77 -15.05
CA GLY A 62 33.46 -13.08 -13.77
C GLY A 62 32.99 -13.89 -12.58
N GLU A 63 33.11 -13.29 -11.40
CA GLU A 63 32.62 -13.84 -10.13
C GLU A 63 31.17 -13.48 -9.90
N ASP A 64 30.48 -14.30 -9.11
CA ASP A 64 29.12 -14.01 -8.66
C ASP A 64 29.14 -12.77 -7.73
N LEU A 65 28.31 -11.80 -8.03
CA LEU A 65 28.13 -10.62 -7.21
C LEU A 65 26.86 -10.74 -6.38
N THR A 66 26.99 -10.51 -5.08
CA THR A 66 25.84 -10.44 -4.16
C THR A 66 25.73 -9.03 -3.60
N GLN A 67 24.52 -8.48 -3.66
CA GLN A 67 24.18 -7.23 -2.98
C GLN A 67 22.90 -7.41 -2.18
N THR A 68 22.87 -6.71 -1.04
CA THR A 68 21.73 -6.71 -0.12
C THR A 68 21.24 -5.28 0.09
N ARG A 69 19.94 -5.09 0.14
CA ARG A 69 19.33 -3.80 0.41
C ARG A 69 18.25 -3.93 1.47
N ARG A 70 18.31 -3.07 2.48
CA ARG A 70 17.23 -2.92 3.45
C ARG A 70 16.13 -2.07 2.84
N VAL A 71 14.89 -2.54 2.94
CA VAL A 71 13.69 -1.82 2.49
C VAL A 71 12.90 -1.32 3.69
N LEU A 72 12.57 -0.03 3.67
CA LEU A 72 11.64 0.56 4.60
C LEU A 72 10.30 0.69 3.87
N MET A 73 9.38 -0.21 4.12
CA MET A 73 8.10 -0.23 3.40
C MET A 73 7.30 1.02 3.68
N ALA A 74 6.86 1.70 2.62
CA ALA A 74 5.75 2.62 2.66
C ALA A 74 4.44 1.81 2.70
N GLY A 75 3.50 2.20 3.55
CA GLY A 75 2.18 1.58 3.58
C GLY A 75 1.37 1.92 2.32
N GLY A 76 0.56 0.96 1.86
CA GLY A 76 -0.35 1.14 0.75
C GLY A 76 0.09 0.49 -0.56
N THR A 77 -0.81 0.47 -1.53
CA THR A 77 -0.56 -0.07 -2.87
C THR A 77 -0.83 1.00 -3.92
N ASP A 78 0.16 1.28 -4.77
CA ASP A 78 0.05 2.20 -5.90
C ASP A 78 -0.03 1.39 -7.22
N PHE A 79 -1.25 1.15 -7.69
CA PHE A 79 -1.49 0.37 -8.90
C PHE A 79 -0.95 1.03 -10.16
N LEU A 80 -0.93 2.36 -10.24
CA LEU A 80 -0.39 3.08 -11.39
C LEU A 80 1.11 2.82 -11.54
N LYS A 81 1.85 2.96 -10.44
CA LYS A 81 3.29 2.67 -10.45
C LYS A 81 3.57 1.19 -10.69
N LEU A 82 2.77 0.28 -10.11
CA LEU A 82 2.90 -1.16 -10.35
C LEU A 82 2.72 -1.51 -11.83
N GLU A 83 1.74 -0.91 -12.51
CA GLU A 83 1.53 -1.09 -13.95
C GLU A 83 2.76 -0.62 -14.74
N LYS A 84 3.29 0.57 -14.41
CA LYS A 84 4.48 1.13 -15.06
C LYS A 84 5.73 0.30 -14.85
N PHE A 85 5.96 -0.21 -13.63
CA PHE A 85 7.08 -1.13 -13.36
C PHE A 85 6.95 -2.45 -14.12
N ASN A 86 5.73 -3.00 -14.24
CA ASN A 86 5.51 -4.18 -15.08
C ASN A 86 5.78 -3.89 -16.56
N ASP A 87 5.42 -2.72 -17.05
CA ASP A 87 5.71 -2.32 -18.42
C ASP A 87 7.22 -2.17 -18.64
N LEU A 88 7.92 -1.48 -17.73
CA LEU A 88 9.38 -1.37 -17.75
C LEU A 88 10.04 -2.75 -17.78
N SER A 89 9.63 -3.66 -16.91
CA SER A 89 10.16 -5.03 -16.89
C SER A 89 9.99 -5.75 -18.24
N ARG A 90 8.81 -5.63 -18.86
CA ARG A 90 8.56 -6.22 -20.19
C ARG A 90 9.45 -5.62 -21.25
N ARG A 91 9.66 -4.30 -21.26
CA ARG A 91 10.55 -3.62 -22.20
C ARG A 91 12.01 -4.03 -22.00
N CYS A 92 12.44 -4.16 -20.75
CA CYS A 92 13.78 -4.68 -20.42
C CYS A 92 13.96 -6.11 -20.93
N CYS A 93 13.01 -7.00 -20.69
CA CYS A 93 13.06 -8.38 -21.15
C CYS A 93 12.98 -8.51 -22.70
N ALA A 94 12.39 -7.54 -23.38
CA ALA A 94 12.36 -7.46 -24.84
C ALA A 94 13.63 -6.83 -25.45
N GLY A 95 14.61 -6.41 -24.63
CA GLY A 95 15.84 -5.76 -25.08
C GLY A 95 15.65 -4.33 -25.58
N LEU A 96 14.55 -3.68 -25.23
CA LEU A 96 14.21 -2.32 -25.67
C LEU A 96 14.78 -1.22 -24.76
N VAL A 97 15.35 -1.58 -23.63
CA VAL A 97 15.94 -0.67 -22.65
C VAL A 97 17.39 -1.08 -22.39
N GLU A 98 18.31 -0.14 -22.42
CA GLU A 98 19.69 -0.39 -22.02
C GLU A 98 19.83 -0.54 -20.50
N SER A 99 20.77 -1.38 -20.05
CA SER A 99 21.00 -1.60 -18.60
C SER A 99 21.31 -0.30 -17.85
N SER A 100 21.99 0.63 -18.48
CA SER A 100 22.32 1.97 -17.94
C SER A 100 21.08 2.87 -17.73
N ALA A 101 20.02 2.66 -18.48
CA ALA A 101 18.80 3.47 -18.43
C ALA A 101 17.80 3.00 -17.35
N ILE A 102 17.92 1.76 -16.86
CA ILE A 102 16.95 1.17 -15.91
C ILE A 102 16.78 2.03 -14.66
N ALA A 103 17.88 2.43 -14.02
CA ALA A 103 17.82 3.24 -12.79
C ALA A 103 17.15 4.61 -13.01
N GLY A 104 17.31 5.19 -14.20
CA GLY A 104 16.65 6.43 -14.59
C GLY A 104 15.14 6.25 -14.71
N GLU A 105 14.68 5.22 -15.44
CA GLU A 105 13.26 4.91 -15.61
C GLU A 105 12.59 4.52 -14.28
N VAL A 106 13.27 3.74 -13.43
CA VAL A 106 12.76 3.41 -12.08
C VAL A 106 12.55 4.67 -11.25
N ARG A 107 13.48 5.62 -11.30
CA ARG A 107 13.37 6.90 -10.59
C ARG A 107 12.23 7.76 -11.13
N GLU A 108 12.07 7.81 -12.46
CA GLU A 108 10.98 8.54 -13.11
C GLU A 108 9.61 7.96 -12.68
N ILE A 109 9.42 6.63 -12.76
CA ILE A 109 8.19 5.97 -12.32
C ILE A 109 7.93 6.21 -10.84
N SER A 110 8.98 6.14 -10.00
CA SER A 110 8.87 6.37 -8.55
C SER A 110 8.41 7.78 -8.22
N SER A 111 8.75 8.76 -9.04
CA SER A 111 8.37 10.18 -8.88
C SER A 111 6.93 10.48 -9.32
N LEU A 112 6.27 9.57 -10.06
CA LEU A 112 4.88 9.77 -10.48
C LEU A 112 3.97 9.98 -9.27
N THR A 113 3.07 10.94 -9.37
CA THR A 113 2.05 11.19 -8.36
C THR A 113 0.67 10.96 -8.95
N THR A 114 -0.15 10.18 -8.27
CA THR A 114 -1.57 10.06 -8.64
C THR A 114 -2.25 11.41 -8.44
N GLY A 115 -3.00 11.87 -9.42
CA GLY A 115 -3.70 13.15 -9.33
C GLY A 115 -4.63 13.17 -8.11
N ARG A 116 -4.46 14.13 -7.21
CA ARG A 116 -5.24 14.30 -5.97
C ARG A 116 -6.74 14.21 -6.22
N TRP A 117 -7.20 14.87 -7.28
CA TRP A 117 -8.61 14.87 -7.67
C TRP A 117 -9.18 13.45 -7.86
N ARG A 118 -8.44 12.54 -8.49
CA ARG A 118 -8.88 11.16 -8.70
C ARG A 118 -9.02 10.40 -7.38
N MET A 119 -8.09 10.61 -6.46
CA MET A 119 -8.13 10.00 -5.12
C MET A 119 -9.35 10.49 -4.33
N TYR A 120 -9.58 11.81 -4.29
CA TYR A 120 -10.72 12.40 -3.60
C TYR A 120 -12.04 11.92 -4.20
N LEU A 121 -12.20 11.96 -5.53
CA LEU A 121 -13.41 11.51 -6.21
C LEU A 121 -13.68 10.02 -5.93
N GLY A 122 -12.66 9.17 -6.07
CA GLY A 122 -12.77 7.74 -5.79
C GLY A 122 -13.18 7.45 -4.35
N SER A 123 -12.59 8.15 -3.38
CA SER A 123 -12.91 8.00 -1.96
C SER A 123 -14.34 8.43 -1.63
N VAL A 124 -14.80 9.55 -2.18
CA VAL A 124 -16.18 10.05 -2.03
C VAL A 124 -17.19 9.05 -2.57
N LEU A 125 -16.98 8.57 -3.79
CA LEU A 125 -17.84 7.57 -4.42
C LEU A 125 -17.85 6.26 -3.64
N ALA A 126 -16.68 5.79 -3.22
CA ALA A 126 -16.57 4.55 -2.45
C ALA A 126 -17.31 4.65 -1.11
N ALA A 127 -17.02 5.66 -0.29
CA ALA A 127 -17.64 5.80 1.02
C ALA A 127 -19.17 5.97 0.93
N GLY A 128 -19.64 6.83 0.01
CA GLY A 128 -21.07 7.02 -0.22
C GLY A 128 -21.76 5.74 -0.67
N SER A 129 -21.19 5.03 -1.62
CA SER A 129 -21.73 3.77 -2.14
C SER A 129 -21.75 2.67 -1.08
N PHE A 130 -20.69 2.51 -0.31
CA PHE A 130 -20.65 1.51 0.77
C PHE A 130 -21.70 1.81 1.87
N SER A 131 -21.84 3.07 2.27
CA SER A 131 -22.89 3.44 3.24
C SER A 131 -24.29 3.02 2.76
N VAL A 132 -24.62 3.31 1.51
CA VAL A 132 -25.93 2.93 0.93
C VAL A 132 -26.04 1.41 0.75
N PHE A 133 -24.98 0.75 0.27
CA PHE A 133 -24.94 -0.70 0.08
C PHE A 133 -25.21 -1.47 1.37
N PHE A 134 -24.70 -0.99 2.51
CA PHE A 134 -24.97 -1.58 3.84
C PHE A 134 -26.26 -1.11 4.48
N GLY A 135 -27.19 -0.55 3.69
CA GLY A 135 -28.55 -0.22 4.13
C GLY A 135 -28.70 1.18 4.72
N GLY A 136 -27.73 2.07 4.48
CA GLY A 136 -27.86 3.50 4.80
C GLY A 136 -28.77 4.21 3.81
N SER A 137 -29.38 5.32 4.26
CA SER A 137 -30.13 6.22 3.38
C SER A 137 -29.18 6.98 2.43
N LEU A 138 -29.72 7.57 1.37
CA LEU A 138 -28.93 8.46 0.49
C LEU A 138 -28.32 9.63 1.26
N LEU A 139 -28.99 10.12 2.30
CA LEU A 139 -28.47 11.15 3.20
C LEU A 139 -27.26 10.64 3.97
N ALA A 140 -27.33 9.43 4.54
CA ALA A 140 -26.21 8.79 5.22
C ALA A 140 -25.01 8.59 4.27
N GLY A 141 -25.27 8.17 3.03
CA GLY A 141 -24.28 8.07 1.97
C GLY A 141 -23.60 9.40 1.65
N GLY A 142 -24.37 10.49 1.57
CA GLY A 142 -23.84 11.83 1.38
C GLY A 142 -22.96 12.30 2.54
N VAL A 143 -23.35 12.00 3.77
CA VAL A 143 -22.54 12.32 4.96
C VAL A 143 -21.27 11.46 5.00
N ALA A 144 -21.35 10.16 4.70
CA ALA A 144 -20.16 9.31 4.59
C ALA A 144 -19.17 9.81 3.53
N ALA A 145 -19.69 10.30 2.40
CA ALA A 145 -18.89 10.93 1.33
C ALA A 145 -18.17 12.20 1.82
N LEU A 146 -18.80 13.03 2.65
CA LEU A 146 -18.15 14.20 3.27
C LEU A 146 -17.03 13.78 4.24
N PHE A 147 -17.26 12.75 5.05
CA PHE A 147 -16.21 12.21 5.92
C PHE A 147 -15.06 11.59 5.12
N ALA A 148 -15.31 11.04 3.93
CA ALA A 148 -14.26 10.58 3.03
C ALA A 148 -13.34 11.72 2.60
N LEU A 149 -13.86 12.92 2.32
CA LEU A 149 -13.05 14.09 2.02
C LEU A 149 -12.15 14.47 3.20
N LEU A 150 -12.71 14.42 4.41
CA LEU A 150 -11.92 14.67 5.63
C LEU A 150 -10.80 13.63 5.80
N ILE A 151 -11.09 12.34 5.59
CA ILE A 151 -10.09 11.29 5.66
C ILE A 151 -8.98 11.53 4.63
N CYS A 152 -9.30 11.88 3.38
CA CYS A 152 -8.31 12.21 2.37
C CYS A 152 -7.43 13.41 2.79
N ALA A 153 -8.05 14.45 3.35
CA ALA A 153 -7.31 15.60 3.85
C ALA A 153 -6.39 15.23 5.04
N LEU A 154 -6.85 14.36 5.94
CA LEU A 154 -6.03 13.83 7.03
C LEU A 154 -4.89 12.95 6.49
N GLN A 155 -5.13 12.12 5.48
CA GLN A 155 -4.07 11.34 4.83
C GLN A 155 -2.99 12.25 4.23
N GLU A 156 -3.35 13.33 3.57
CA GLU A 156 -2.37 14.26 3.01
C GLU A 156 -1.56 15.02 4.06
N LYS A 157 -2.20 15.42 5.19
CA LYS A 157 -1.57 16.29 6.19
C LYS A 157 -1.00 15.54 7.38
N LEU A 158 -1.71 14.53 7.88
CA LEU A 158 -1.37 13.84 9.12
C LEU A 158 -0.46 12.64 8.89
N LEU A 159 -0.63 11.91 7.78
CA LEU A 159 0.20 10.74 7.49
C LEU A 159 1.70 11.06 7.40
N PRO A 160 2.15 12.15 6.73
CA PRO A 160 3.57 12.51 6.68
C PRO A 160 4.16 12.91 8.04
N ILE A 161 3.33 13.34 8.98
CA ILE A 161 3.74 13.77 10.33
C ILE A 161 3.69 12.60 11.31
N SER A 162 2.88 11.59 11.01
CA SER A 162 2.71 10.39 11.84
C SER A 162 3.96 9.52 11.81
N MET A 163 4.32 8.94 12.95
CA MET A 163 5.48 8.05 13.04
C MET A 163 5.35 6.80 12.16
N ASN A 164 4.12 6.31 11.99
CA ASN A 164 3.81 5.13 11.18
C ASN A 164 2.30 5.06 10.86
N GLN A 165 1.92 4.11 10.00
CA GLN A 165 0.52 3.88 9.60
C GLN A 165 -0.40 3.55 10.78
N LEU A 166 0.10 2.87 11.81
CA LEU A 166 -0.66 2.50 13.00
C LEU A 166 -1.09 3.75 13.78
N SER A 167 -0.16 4.68 14.04
CA SER A 167 -0.44 5.95 14.72
C SER A 167 -1.42 6.81 13.92
N PHE A 168 -1.25 6.86 12.59
CA PHE A 168 -2.16 7.54 11.70
C PHE A 168 -3.59 6.95 11.80
N ASN A 169 -3.73 5.63 11.70
CA ASN A 169 -5.03 4.96 11.75
C ASN A 169 -5.76 5.24 13.08
N LEU A 170 -5.02 5.17 14.21
CA LEU A 170 -5.57 5.45 15.52
C LEU A 170 -6.09 6.90 15.61
N LEU A 171 -5.25 7.88 15.26
CA LEU A 171 -5.62 9.30 15.34
C LEU A 171 -6.75 9.65 14.36
N CYS A 172 -6.67 9.17 13.13
CA CYS A 172 -7.69 9.41 12.11
C CYS A 172 -9.05 8.85 12.53
N SER A 173 -9.10 7.61 13.06
CA SER A 173 -10.34 6.99 13.51
C SER A 173 -10.94 7.70 14.74
N VAL A 174 -10.12 8.17 15.68
CA VAL A 174 -10.61 8.99 16.79
C VAL A 174 -11.23 10.30 16.28
N ILE A 175 -10.51 11.05 15.45
CA ILE A 175 -10.98 12.33 14.91
C ILE A 175 -12.30 12.15 14.14
N VAL A 176 -12.30 11.25 13.17
CA VAL A 176 -13.47 11.04 12.30
C VAL A 176 -14.64 10.43 13.10
N GLY A 177 -14.36 9.50 14.01
CA GLY A 177 -15.35 8.88 14.86
C GLY A 177 -16.03 9.88 15.80
N VAL A 178 -15.26 10.77 16.47
CA VAL A 178 -15.82 11.82 17.32
C VAL A 178 -16.70 12.77 16.50
N LEU A 179 -16.23 13.23 15.36
CA LEU A 179 -17.01 14.12 14.50
C LEU A 179 -18.31 13.46 14.01
N THR A 180 -18.25 12.17 13.64
CA THR A 180 -19.45 11.43 13.23
C THR A 180 -20.44 11.29 14.41
N GLY A 181 -19.96 10.92 15.59
CA GLY A 181 -20.80 10.81 16.78
C GLY A 181 -21.47 12.13 17.15
N LEU A 182 -20.73 13.24 17.06
CA LEU A 182 -21.33 14.57 17.26
C LEU A 182 -22.41 14.87 16.21
N CYS A 183 -22.12 14.62 14.92
CA CYS A 183 -23.11 14.84 13.86
C CYS A 183 -24.40 14.04 14.08
N THR A 184 -24.31 12.78 14.49
CA THR A 184 -25.48 11.92 14.71
C THR A 184 -26.27 12.33 15.95
N ASN A 185 -25.61 12.86 16.98
CA ASN A 185 -26.30 13.41 18.15
C ASN A 185 -27.16 14.64 17.82
N PHE A 186 -26.75 15.45 16.84
CA PHE A 186 -27.52 16.62 16.40
C PHE A 186 -28.59 16.29 15.34
N ILE A 187 -28.43 15.19 14.61
CA ILE A 187 -29.32 14.81 13.52
C ILE A 187 -29.80 13.36 13.72
N PRO A 188 -30.91 13.14 14.49
CA PRO A 188 -31.36 11.79 14.88
C PRO A 188 -31.73 10.86 13.72
N VAL A 189 -31.99 11.41 12.52
CA VAL A 189 -32.28 10.64 11.30
C VAL A 189 -31.05 9.91 10.75
N LEU A 190 -29.84 10.30 11.19
CA LEU A 190 -28.59 9.71 10.76
C LEU A 190 -28.23 8.52 11.64
N HIS A 191 -28.16 7.35 11.05
CA HIS A 191 -27.68 6.14 11.72
C HIS A 191 -26.15 6.10 11.71
N LEU A 192 -25.54 6.21 12.90
CA LEU A 192 -24.08 6.24 13.12
C LEU A 192 -23.39 5.06 12.43
N ASP A 193 -23.93 3.84 12.62
CA ASP A 193 -23.39 2.60 12.08
C ASP A 193 -23.30 2.63 10.55
N LYS A 194 -24.30 3.15 9.86
CA LYS A 194 -24.35 3.19 8.38
C LYS A 194 -23.34 4.19 7.79
N ILE A 195 -23.16 5.32 8.46
CA ILE A 195 -22.17 6.32 8.05
C ILE A 195 -20.76 5.77 8.29
N MET A 196 -20.53 5.19 9.49
CA MET A 196 -19.21 4.63 9.85
C MET A 196 -18.79 3.52 8.90
N ILE A 197 -19.67 2.57 8.57
CA ILE A 197 -19.38 1.50 7.62
C ILE A 197 -18.95 2.08 6.26
N GLY A 198 -19.60 3.15 5.80
CA GLY A 198 -19.27 3.77 4.52
C GLY A 198 -17.81 4.23 4.44
N TYR A 199 -17.36 5.04 5.37
CA TYR A 199 -16.01 5.60 5.29
C TYR A 199 -14.92 4.71 5.91
N ILE A 200 -15.24 3.80 6.85
CA ILE A 200 -14.25 2.89 7.43
C ILE A 200 -13.60 1.98 6.37
N MET A 201 -14.33 1.66 5.29
CA MET A 201 -13.82 0.89 4.18
C MET A 201 -12.60 1.52 3.50
N LEU A 202 -12.42 2.85 3.62
CA LEU A 202 -11.24 3.55 3.11
C LEU A 202 -9.99 3.32 3.98
N LEU A 203 -10.18 2.97 5.25
CA LEU A 203 -9.12 2.84 6.25
C LEU A 203 -8.74 1.38 6.51
N ILE A 204 -9.64 0.44 6.23
CA ILE A 204 -9.39 -1.00 6.43
C ILE A 204 -8.24 -1.46 5.51
N PRO A 205 -7.23 -2.15 6.06
CA PRO A 205 -6.08 -2.62 5.28
C PRO A 205 -6.39 -3.87 4.44
N GLY A 206 -7.44 -3.81 3.59
CA GLY A 206 -7.92 -4.96 2.82
C GLY A 206 -6.87 -5.53 1.87
N MET A 207 -6.18 -4.66 1.11
CA MET A 207 -5.13 -5.08 0.18
C MET A 207 -3.92 -5.69 0.92
N ALA A 208 -3.54 -5.13 2.06
CA ALA A 208 -2.46 -5.68 2.87
C ALA A 208 -2.80 -7.09 3.38
N MET A 209 -4.03 -7.32 3.83
CA MET A 209 -4.52 -8.64 4.27
C MET A 209 -4.57 -9.64 3.11
N THR A 210 -5.10 -9.24 1.96
CA THR A 210 -5.18 -10.10 0.77
C THR A 210 -3.79 -10.51 0.28
N ASN A 211 -2.86 -9.55 0.20
CA ASN A 211 -1.49 -9.82 -0.21
C ASN A 211 -0.75 -10.69 0.83
N ALA A 212 -1.02 -10.52 2.13
CA ALA A 212 -0.49 -11.38 3.17
C ALA A 212 -0.89 -12.85 2.98
N VAL A 213 -2.19 -13.10 2.80
CA VAL A 213 -2.71 -14.45 2.54
C VAL A 213 -2.11 -15.03 1.25
N ARG A 214 -2.04 -14.25 0.18
CA ARG A 214 -1.47 -14.69 -1.09
C ARG A 214 0.02 -15.05 -0.96
N ASN A 215 0.81 -14.26 -0.23
CA ASN A 215 2.22 -14.57 0.04
C ASN A 215 2.37 -15.89 0.81
N VAL A 216 1.53 -16.15 1.82
CA VAL A 216 1.54 -17.43 2.56
C VAL A 216 1.21 -18.59 1.63
N LEU A 217 0.15 -18.49 0.82
CA LEU A 217 -0.26 -19.51 -0.13
C LEU A 217 0.78 -19.75 -1.24
N GLY A 218 1.53 -18.70 -1.61
CA GLY A 218 2.63 -18.75 -2.58
C GLY A 218 3.95 -19.29 -2.01
N GLY A 219 3.99 -19.73 -0.74
CA GLY A 219 5.19 -20.27 -0.10
C GLY A 219 6.08 -19.22 0.59
N ASN A 220 5.80 -17.93 0.43
CA ASN A 220 6.52 -16.83 1.08
C ASN A 220 5.97 -16.58 2.49
N THR A 221 5.98 -17.62 3.34
CA THR A 221 5.30 -17.63 4.64
C THR A 221 5.80 -16.52 5.56
N ILE A 222 7.12 -16.28 5.63
CA ILE A 222 7.70 -15.24 6.50
C ILE A 222 7.14 -13.86 6.14
N SER A 223 7.22 -13.49 4.86
CA SER A 223 6.70 -12.21 4.37
C SER A 223 5.19 -12.10 4.53
N GLY A 224 4.46 -13.20 4.30
CA GLY A 224 3.01 -13.25 4.46
C GLY A 224 2.57 -13.05 5.89
N VAL A 225 3.19 -13.76 6.84
CA VAL A 225 2.87 -13.63 8.28
C VAL A 225 3.23 -12.23 8.81
N MET A 226 4.38 -11.69 8.44
CA MET A 226 4.78 -10.32 8.82
C MET A 226 3.75 -9.29 8.35
N ARG A 227 3.34 -9.34 7.08
CA ARG A 227 2.30 -8.45 6.54
C ARG A 227 0.94 -8.66 7.20
N LEU A 228 0.59 -9.90 7.55
CA LEU A 228 -0.67 -10.18 8.25
C LEU A 228 -0.68 -9.53 9.63
N ILE A 229 0.41 -9.67 10.39
CA ILE A 229 0.54 -9.03 11.70
C ILE A 229 0.41 -7.51 11.58
N GLU A 230 1.09 -6.87 10.62
CA GLU A 230 0.97 -5.44 10.37
C GLU A 230 -0.47 -5.03 10.05
N ALA A 231 -1.15 -5.75 9.16
CA ALA A 231 -2.52 -5.46 8.78
C ALA A 231 -3.50 -5.62 9.97
N VAL A 232 -3.31 -6.64 10.80
CA VAL A 232 -4.11 -6.85 12.03
C VAL A 232 -3.87 -5.71 13.03
N LEU A 233 -2.62 -5.27 13.21
CA LEU A 233 -2.31 -4.14 14.09
C LEU A 233 -2.96 -2.84 13.58
N TRP A 234 -2.96 -2.59 12.26
CA TRP A 234 -3.64 -1.43 11.68
C TRP A 234 -5.15 -1.48 11.88
N ALA A 235 -5.77 -2.65 11.69
CA ALA A 235 -7.19 -2.85 11.97
C ALA A 235 -7.53 -2.69 13.45
N ALA A 236 -6.69 -3.20 14.35
CA ALA A 236 -6.85 -3.02 15.79
C ALA A 236 -6.74 -1.55 16.21
N ALA A 237 -5.81 -0.79 15.63
CA ALA A 237 -5.68 0.64 15.88
C ALA A 237 -6.93 1.42 15.44
N LEU A 238 -7.51 1.06 14.28
CA LEU A 238 -8.79 1.62 13.82
C LEU A 238 -9.92 1.33 14.81
N ALA A 239 -10.06 0.07 15.21
CA ALA A 239 -11.11 -0.35 16.15
C ALA A 239 -11.00 0.37 17.49
N LEU A 240 -9.78 0.45 18.05
CA LEU A 240 -9.51 1.18 19.29
C LEU A 240 -9.85 2.66 19.16
N GLY A 241 -9.48 3.31 18.06
CA GLY A 241 -9.78 4.72 17.85
C GLY A 241 -11.28 4.98 17.75
N PHE A 242 -12.04 4.14 17.06
CA PHE A 242 -13.51 4.25 17.03
C PHE A 242 -14.14 3.95 18.39
N MET A 243 -13.64 2.98 19.15
CA MET A 243 -14.11 2.73 20.51
C MET A 243 -13.92 3.96 21.41
N ILE A 244 -12.75 4.58 21.36
CA ILE A 244 -12.48 5.83 22.08
C ILE A 244 -13.45 6.93 21.66
N ALA A 245 -13.67 7.10 20.36
CA ALA A 245 -14.60 8.09 19.81
C ALA A 245 -16.04 7.86 20.30
N MET A 246 -16.53 6.63 20.26
CA MET A 246 -17.86 6.27 20.77
C MET A 246 -18.01 6.51 22.27
N PHE A 247 -16.97 6.21 23.04
CA PHE A 247 -16.96 6.48 24.48
C PHE A 247 -17.05 7.99 24.78
N ILE A 248 -16.31 8.82 24.03
CA ILE A 248 -16.31 10.29 24.17
C ILE A 248 -17.68 10.88 23.81
N THR A 249 -18.31 10.38 22.75
CA THR A 249 -19.58 10.95 22.23
C THR A 249 -20.84 10.36 22.88
N GLY A 250 -20.69 9.41 23.80
CA GLY A 250 -21.82 8.72 24.45
C GLY A 250 -22.63 7.83 23.49
N GLY A 251 -22.15 7.61 22.28
CA GLY A 251 -22.85 6.87 21.22
C GLY A 251 -23.02 5.37 21.45
N GLY A 252 -22.54 4.84 22.57
CA GLY A 252 -22.74 3.44 22.98
C GLY A 252 -23.88 3.19 23.97
N LEU A 253 -24.60 4.23 24.40
CA LEU A 253 -25.59 4.11 25.48
C LEU A 253 -27.04 4.43 25.07
N HIS A 254 -27.27 4.75 23.81
CA HIS A 254 -28.63 4.99 23.29
C HIS A 254 -29.01 3.90 22.27
N HIS A 255 -29.55 2.83 22.77
CA HIS A 255 -30.47 1.89 22.09
C HIS A 255 -31.85 2.06 22.62
#